data_0dab0f380f7b80ecf0bfb374f95f6c25
#
_entry.id   0dab0f380f7b80ecf0bfb374f95f6c25
#
_cell.length_a   1.000
_cell.length_b   1.000
_cell.length_c   1.000
_cell.angle_alpha   90.00
_cell.angle_beta   90.00
_cell.angle_gamma   90.00
#
_symmetry.space_group_name_H-M   'P 1'
#
loop_
_entity.id
_entity.type
_entity.pdbx_description
1 polymer ?
#
loop_
_entity_poly.entity_id
_entity_poly.type
_entity_poly.pdbx_seq_one_letter_code
_entity_poly.pdbx_strand_id
1 'polypeptide(L)'
;MKTTRYGSKKNKRLRISVFVLLAGATIISTMTSMGPDSLKSSAQRSQSGPARQRAREAGVAVGVLPPGQLNAITDVAGVSVGHVTIIRGDNVRTGVTAILPHGGNLFREKVPGAVFIGNAFGKLAGSTQVNELGEIETPVTLTSTLNVPRVADAVIDYMLALPGNEDVQSINPLVGETNDGYLNDIRGRHAGREEVFAAIRNARGGAVEEGCVGAGTGTVAFGFKGGIGTSSRKLPPSLGGYTVGVLVQTNFGGVLTINGAPVGRELGRYYLKEELETKSSTNPGLANNPDGSIIIVIATDAPIDHRNLQRLAARSMMGLARTGAAGSNGSGDYAIAFSTASDLRIRTAANSRNQKTAAALLSNDAMSPLFLAVIEATEEAIYNSLFRATTTTGRGHTVEALPIDRTLEILRKHGALGH
;
A
#
# COMPACT_ATOMS: atom_id res chain seq x y z
N MET A 1 -62.53 22.59 14.67
CA MET A 1 -63.10 23.83 14.11
C MET A 1 -62.04 24.53 13.28
N LYS A 2 -62.34 24.90 12.04
CA LYS A 2 -61.61 25.57 10.96
C LYS A 2 -60.73 24.64 10.07
N THR A 3 -61.43 24.17 9.05
CA THR A 3 -60.95 23.69 7.75
C THR A 3 -60.50 24.86 6.91
N THR A 4 -59.35 24.72 6.22
CA THR A 4 -59.03 25.59 5.07
C THR A 4 -58.61 24.71 3.90
N ARG A 5 -59.40 24.82 2.83
CA ARG A 5 -59.23 24.19 1.51
C ARG A 5 -58.11 24.88 0.77
N TYR A 6 -57.35 24.14 0.00
CA TYR A 6 -56.43 24.66 -0.99
C TYR A 6 -56.85 24.19 -2.40
N GLY A 7 -56.99 25.18 -3.30
CA GLY A 7 -57.54 25.00 -4.61
C GLY A 7 -56.51 24.59 -5.67
N SER A 8 -57.04 23.86 -6.62
CA SER A 8 -56.44 23.41 -7.87
C SER A 8 -56.05 24.59 -8.80
N LYS A 9 -54.84 24.54 -9.39
CA LYS A 9 -54.54 25.32 -10.60
C LYS A 9 -54.08 24.43 -11.75
N LYS A 10 -54.78 24.65 -12.87
CA LYS A 10 -54.78 23.93 -14.14
C LYS A 10 -53.48 24.09 -14.93
N ASN A 11 -53.08 23.00 -15.57
CA ASN A 11 -52.06 22.92 -16.64
C ASN A 11 -52.40 23.76 -17.87
N LYS A 12 -51.42 24.51 -18.37
CA LYS A 12 -51.39 24.99 -19.78
C LYS A 12 -50.27 24.29 -20.52
N ARG A 13 -50.64 23.43 -21.47
CA ARG A 13 -49.79 22.86 -22.49
C ARG A 13 -49.52 23.91 -23.55
N LEU A 14 -48.24 24.16 -23.86
CA LEU A 14 -47.83 24.93 -25.02
C LEU A 14 -47.27 23.96 -26.08
N ARG A 15 -47.95 23.90 -27.22
CA ARG A 15 -47.52 23.21 -28.45
C ARG A 15 -46.65 24.17 -29.25
N ILE A 16 -45.46 23.76 -29.64
CA ILE A 16 -44.66 24.46 -30.65
C ILE A 16 -44.51 23.49 -31.84
N SER A 17 -44.92 24.00 -33.00
CA SER A 17 -44.92 23.28 -34.26
C SER A 17 -43.53 23.36 -34.92
N VAL A 18 -43.16 22.24 -35.57
CA VAL A 18 -41.96 22.07 -36.37
C VAL A 18 -42.23 22.66 -37.76
N PHE A 19 -41.32 23.53 -38.25
CA PHE A 19 -41.20 23.88 -39.68
C PHE A 19 -39.91 23.26 -40.21
N VAL A 20 -40.07 22.40 -41.21
CA VAL A 20 -38.98 21.83 -42.02
C VAL A 20 -38.81 22.75 -43.23
N LEU A 21 -37.59 23.22 -43.47
CA LEU A 21 -37.23 23.84 -44.77
C LEU A 21 -36.01 23.06 -45.31
N LEU A 22 -36.26 22.36 -46.42
CA LEU A 22 -35.24 21.79 -47.29
C LEU A 22 -34.64 22.91 -48.15
N ALA A 23 -33.33 23.02 -48.18
CA ALA A 23 -32.58 23.66 -49.26
C ALA A 23 -31.38 22.75 -49.59
N GLY A 24 -31.43 22.18 -50.79
CA GLY A 24 -30.34 21.38 -51.33
C GLY A 24 -29.23 22.28 -51.90
N ALA A 25 -28.00 21.87 -51.68
CA ALA A 25 -26.86 22.30 -52.50
C ALA A 25 -25.88 21.12 -52.63
N THR A 26 -25.80 20.61 -53.83
CA THR A 26 -24.86 19.59 -54.31
C THR A 26 -23.47 20.19 -54.39
N ILE A 27 -22.50 19.71 -53.63
CA ILE A 27 -21.09 19.98 -53.93
C ILE A 27 -20.39 18.59 -54.00
N ILE A 28 -19.97 18.28 -55.22
CA ILE A 28 -19.05 17.19 -55.56
C ILE A 28 -17.68 17.60 -55.00
N SER A 29 -17.11 16.83 -54.10
CA SER A 29 -15.71 16.95 -53.72
C SER A 29 -15.07 15.57 -53.64
N THR A 30 -13.97 15.47 -54.33
CA THR A 30 -13.12 14.34 -54.62
C THR A 30 -12.69 13.58 -53.38
N MET A 31 -12.93 12.26 -53.39
CA MET A 31 -12.34 11.32 -52.42
C MET A 31 -10.85 11.17 -52.71
N THR A 32 -10.03 11.66 -51.80
CA THR A 32 -8.67 11.17 -51.61
C THR A 32 -8.68 10.19 -50.39
N SER A 33 -8.35 8.96 -50.68
CA SER A 33 -8.22 7.90 -49.70
C SER A 33 -7.07 8.18 -48.74
N MET A 34 -7.36 8.56 -47.50
CA MET A 34 -6.40 8.48 -46.39
C MET A 34 -6.66 7.20 -45.61
N GLY A 35 -5.65 6.33 -45.56
CA GLY A 35 -5.64 5.12 -44.78
C GLY A 35 -5.73 5.38 -43.24
N PRO A 36 -6.03 4.36 -42.45
CA PRO A 36 -6.18 4.53 -41.00
C PRO A 36 -4.83 4.75 -40.38
N ASP A 37 -4.40 5.99 -40.22
CA ASP A 37 -3.26 6.34 -39.39
C ASP A 37 -3.63 6.20 -37.91
N SER A 38 -3.02 5.17 -37.35
CA SER A 38 -2.91 4.85 -35.95
C SER A 38 -2.80 6.09 -35.05
N LEU A 39 -3.78 6.28 -34.19
CA LEU A 39 -3.62 7.01 -32.93
C LEU A 39 -2.57 6.30 -32.06
N LYS A 40 -1.31 6.55 -32.33
CA LYS A 40 -0.23 6.22 -31.38
C LYS A 40 -0.38 7.14 -30.19
N SER A 41 -1.03 6.62 -29.15
CA SER A 41 -0.88 7.11 -27.79
C SER A 41 0.62 7.25 -27.53
N SER A 42 1.11 8.47 -27.43
CA SER A 42 2.45 8.78 -26.92
C SER A 42 2.46 8.47 -25.43
N ALA A 43 2.58 7.19 -25.10
CA ALA A 43 3.07 6.79 -23.77
C ALA A 43 4.48 7.36 -23.66
N GLN A 44 4.58 8.47 -22.95
CA GLN A 44 5.83 9.10 -22.57
C GLN A 44 6.62 8.05 -21.74
N ARG A 45 7.53 7.32 -22.40
CA ARG A 45 8.52 6.50 -21.73
C ARG A 45 9.27 7.42 -20.77
N SER A 46 8.97 7.31 -19.48
CA SER A 46 9.89 7.79 -18.45
C SER A 46 11.26 7.20 -18.81
N GLN A 47 12.29 8.05 -18.90
CA GLN A 47 13.67 7.61 -18.98
C GLN A 47 13.98 6.90 -17.65
N SER A 48 13.69 5.61 -17.60
CA SER A 48 14.14 4.75 -16.52
C SER A 48 15.62 4.53 -16.74
N GLY A 49 16.44 5.20 -15.95
CA GLY A 49 17.82 4.76 -15.72
C GLY A 49 17.83 3.27 -15.35
N PRO A 50 18.99 2.59 -15.37
CA PRO A 50 19.07 1.17 -15.03
C PRO A 50 18.34 0.91 -13.72
N ALA A 51 17.55 -0.17 -13.68
CA ALA A 51 16.75 -0.52 -12.52
C ALA A 51 17.65 -0.64 -11.28
N ARG A 52 17.35 0.13 -10.22
CA ARG A 52 18.16 0.12 -8.99
C ARG A 52 18.08 -1.26 -8.34
N GLN A 53 19.16 -1.73 -7.78
CA GLN A 53 19.25 -3.01 -7.08
C GLN A 53 18.43 -2.99 -5.79
N ARG A 54 17.96 -4.14 -5.36
CA ARG A 54 17.41 -4.34 -4.01
C ARG A 54 18.54 -4.38 -2.99
N ALA A 55 18.21 -4.18 -1.71
CA ALA A 55 19.18 -4.17 -0.63
C ALA A 55 20.05 -5.44 -0.62
N ARG A 56 19.45 -6.61 -0.72
CA ARG A 56 20.15 -7.90 -0.74
C ARG A 56 21.02 -8.10 -1.98
N GLU A 57 20.56 -7.67 -3.15
CA GLU A 57 21.34 -7.68 -4.40
C GLU A 57 22.58 -6.78 -4.32
N ALA A 58 22.50 -5.72 -3.52
CA ALA A 58 23.61 -4.81 -3.24
C ALA A 58 24.52 -5.29 -2.07
N GLY A 59 24.30 -6.51 -1.56
CA GLY A 59 25.11 -7.10 -0.47
C GLY A 59 24.62 -6.81 0.94
N VAL A 60 23.44 -6.20 1.10
CA VAL A 60 22.82 -5.95 2.42
C VAL A 60 21.97 -7.15 2.81
N ALA A 61 22.55 -8.13 3.48
CA ALA A 61 21.82 -9.29 4.01
C ALA A 61 21.26 -9.00 5.40
N VAL A 62 19.93 -9.09 5.55
CA VAL A 62 19.24 -8.84 6.82
C VAL A 62 18.91 -10.17 7.49
N GLY A 63 19.37 -10.30 8.74
CA GLY A 63 19.05 -11.44 9.62
C GLY A 63 19.71 -12.76 9.22
N VAL A 64 19.12 -13.86 9.70
CA VAL A 64 19.67 -15.22 9.55
C VAL A 64 18.75 -16.16 8.77
N LEU A 65 17.47 -15.83 8.63
CA LEU A 65 16.51 -16.68 7.92
C LEU A 65 16.62 -16.48 6.40
N PRO A 66 16.55 -17.56 5.62
CA PRO A 66 16.55 -17.45 4.16
C PRO A 66 15.31 -16.76 3.66
N PRO A 67 15.42 -15.90 2.62
CA PRO A 67 14.25 -15.37 1.91
C PRO A 67 13.52 -16.48 1.16
N GLY A 68 12.25 -16.23 0.81
CA GLY A 68 11.55 -17.02 -0.20
C GLY A 68 12.14 -16.77 -1.60
N GLN A 69 11.61 -17.45 -2.60
CA GLN A 69 12.14 -17.44 -3.97
C GLN A 69 12.16 -16.03 -4.60
N LEU A 70 11.12 -15.24 -4.36
CA LEU A 70 10.98 -13.87 -4.88
C LEU A 70 11.45 -12.82 -3.87
N ASN A 71 11.68 -13.24 -2.62
CA ASN A 71 11.90 -12.35 -1.49
C ASN A 71 10.83 -11.24 -1.43
N ALA A 72 9.56 -11.61 -1.56
CA ALA A 72 8.41 -10.72 -1.65
C ALA A 72 7.20 -11.30 -0.88
N ILE A 73 6.23 -10.44 -0.55
CA ILE A 73 4.98 -10.89 0.10
C ILE A 73 4.25 -11.97 -0.70
N THR A 74 4.43 -11.99 -1.98
CA THR A 74 3.86 -12.98 -2.93
C THR A 74 4.52 -14.36 -2.89
N ASP A 75 5.58 -14.55 -2.08
CA ASP A 75 6.07 -15.90 -1.74
C ASP A 75 5.09 -16.66 -0.85
N VAL A 76 4.18 -15.95 -0.19
CA VAL A 76 3.06 -16.57 0.53
C VAL A 76 1.99 -16.98 -0.46
N ALA A 77 1.70 -18.27 -0.52
CA ALA A 77 0.79 -18.85 -1.50
C ALA A 77 -0.60 -18.19 -1.48
N GLY A 78 -1.09 -17.81 -2.65
CA GLY A 78 -2.39 -17.17 -2.86
C GLY A 78 -2.33 -15.64 -2.85
N VAL A 79 -1.29 -15.03 -2.27
CA VAL A 79 -1.16 -13.58 -2.21
C VAL A 79 -0.87 -13.00 -3.59
N SER A 80 -1.57 -11.93 -3.94
CA SER A 80 -1.32 -11.14 -5.13
C SER A 80 -1.28 -9.65 -4.82
N VAL A 81 -0.49 -8.90 -5.61
CA VAL A 81 -0.30 -7.46 -5.45
C VAL A 81 -0.50 -6.75 -6.77
N GLY A 82 -1.23 -5.64 -6.74
CA GLY A 82 -1.43 -4.78 -7.90
C GLY A 82 -1.25 -3.31 -7.55
N HIS A 83 -0.72 -2.54 -8.50
CA HIS A 83 -0.44 -1.12 -8.35
C HIS A 83 -1.11 -0.31 -9.47
N VAL A 84 -1.53 0.89 -9.11
CA VAL A 84 -1.82 1.97 -10.07
C VAL A 84 -1.05 3.21 -9.63
N THR A 85 -0.09 3.60 -10.45
CA THR A 85 0.73 4.80 -10.26
C THR A 85 0.11 5.98 -10.98
N ILE A 86 -0.08 7.10 -10.29
CA ILE A 86 -0.70 8.32 -10.83
C ILE A 86 0.34 9.43 -10.85
N ILE A 87 0.83 9.75 -12.05
CA ILE A 87 1.75 10.85 -12.32
C ILE A 87 1.08 11.75 -13.35
N ARG A 88 0.70 12.99 -12.95
CA ARG A 88 0.05 13.95 -13.84
C ARG A 88 0.68 15.33 -13.65
N GLY A 89 1.10 15.97 -14.74
CA GLY A 89 1.78 17.26 -14.71
C GLY A 89 2.87 17.32 -13.65
N ASP A 90 3.05 18.49 -13.05
CA ASP A 90 4.11 18.75 -12.07
C ASP A 90 3.66 18.53 -10.62
N ASN A 91 2.36 18.28 -10.38
CA ASN A 91 1.80 18.34 -9.03
C ASN A 91 1.29 17.00 -8.50
N VAL A 92 1.05 15.97 -9.34
CA VAL A 92 0.42 14.73 -8.89
C VAL A 92 1.44 13.60 -8.88
N ARG A 93 1.71 13.07 -7.69
CA ARG A 93 2.62 11.94 -7.43
C ARG A 93 2.00 11.06 -6.35
N THR A 94 1.09 10.17 -6.74
CA THR A 94 0.31 9.34 -5.82
C THR A 94 -0.07 8.01 -6.48
N GLY A 95 -0.92 7.22 -5.84
CA GLY A 95 -1.43 5.98 -6.41
C GLY A 95 -2.19 5.11 -5.44
N VAL A 96 -2.48 3.89 -5.89
CA VAL A 96 -3.14 2.84 -5.12
C VAL A 96 -2.32 1.55 -5.22
N THR A 97 -2.20 0.86 -4.09
CA THR A 97 -1.65 -0.51 -4.03
C THR A 97 -2.72 -1.42 -3.42
N ALA A 98 -3.05 -2.51 -4.08
CA ALA A 98 -3.98 -3.53 -3.60
C ALA A 98 -3.24 -4.83 -3.31
N ILE A 99 -3.50 -5.41 -2.13
CA ILE A 99 -2.99 -6.71 -1.70
C ILE A 99 -4.18 -7.63 -1.47
N LEU A 100 -4.23 -8.75 -2.19
CA LEU A 100 -5.29 -9.73 -2.11
C LEU A 100 -4.76 -10.99 -1.42
N PRO A 101 -5.36 -11.40 -0.29
CA PRO A 101 -4.99 -12.66 0.38
C PRO A 101 -5.19 -13.92 -0.48
N HIS A 102 -6.15 -13.89 -1.40
CA HIS A 102 -6.39 -14.94 -2.39
C HIS A 102 -7.22 -14.40 -3.58
N GLY A 103 -7.31 -15.18 -4.66
CA GLY A 103 -8.00 -14.78 -5.89
C GLY A 103 -9.52 -15.00 -5.91
N GLY A 104 -10.14 -15.49 -4.81
CA GLY A 104 -11.58 -15.71 -4.70
C GLY A 104 -12.34 -14.49 -4.19
N ASN A 105 -13.67 -14.66 -3.96
CA ASN A 105 -14.49 -13.64 -3.34
C ASN A 105 -14.19 -13.56 -1.83
N LEU A 106 -13.43 -12.54 -1.44
CA LEU A 106 -12.96 -12.33 -0.06
C LEU A 106 -14.11 -12.14 0.95
N PHE A 107 -15.24 -11.64 0.51
CA PHE A 107 -16.40 -11.50 1.40
C PHE A 107 -17.02 -12.87 1.75
N ARG A 108 -17.03 -13.80 0.79
CA ARG A 108 -17.59 -15.14 0.98
C ARG A 108 -16.61 -16.14 1.61
N GLU A 109 -15.32 -15.90 1.39
CA GLU A 109 -14.22 -16.68 1.96
C GLU A 109 -13.20 -15.72 2.62
N LYS A 110 -13.56 -15.23 3.80
CA LYS A 110 -12.69 -14.32 4.56
C LYS A 110 -11.43 -15.04 5.05
N VAL A 111 -10.41 -14.28 5.35
CA VAL A 111 -9.18 -14.81 5.95
C VAL A 111 -9.06 -14.34 7.40
N PRO A 112 -8.46 -15.13 8.31
CA PRO A 112 -8.07 -14.64 9.63
C PRO A 112 -7.17 -13.44 9.49
N GLY A 113 -7.46 -12.38 10.24
CA GLY A 113 -6.70 -11.13 10.19
C GLY A 113 -6.57 -10.46 11.54
N ALA A 114 -5.61 -9.55 11.65
CA ALA A 114 -5.40 -8.71 12.82
C ALA A 114 -4.76 -7.38 12.43
N VAL A 115 -5.02 -6.35 13.22
CA VAL A 115 -4.37 -5.05 13.12
C VAL A 115 -3.66 -4.75 14.44
N PHE A 116 -2.38 -4.37 14.36
CA PHE A 116 -1.64 -3.80 15.48
C PHE A 116 -1.37 -2.31 15.20
N ILE A 117 -1.62 -1.47 16.20
CA ILE A 117 -1.43 -0.04 16.14
C ILE A 117 -0.17 0.30 16.93
N GLY A 118 0.90 0.67 16.23
CA GLY A 118 2.13 1.15 16.82
C GLY A 118 2.02 2.62 17.23
N ASN A 119 1.42 3.43 16.35
CA ASN A 119 1.10 4.84 16.58
C ASN A 119 -0.15 5.19 15.76
N ALA A 120 -1.10 5.91 16.33
CA ALA A 120 -2.47 6.04 15.80
C ALA A 120 -2.79 7.38 15.14
N PHE A 121 -1.81 8.23 14.80
CA PHE A 121 -2.10 9.52 14.17
C PHE A 121 -2.69 9.39 12.76
N GLY A 122 -2.38 8.29 12.06
CA GLY A 122 -2.87 7.98 10.70
C GLY A 122 -4.34 7.55 10.63
N LYS A 123 -4.76 7.12 9.44
CA LYS A 123 -6.12 6.62 9.15
C LYS A 123 -6.02 5.19 8.63
N LEU A 124 -6.71 4.28 9.32
CA LEU A 124 -6.87 2.89 8.89
C LEU A 124 -8.36 2.53 8.93
N ALA A 125 -9.04 2.70 7.79
CA ALA A 125 -10.45 2.32 7.69
C ALA A 125 -10.59 0.80 7.79
N GLY A 126 -11.66 0.32 8.44
CA GLY A 126 -11.95 -1.11 8.61
C GLY A 126 -11.23 -1.79 9.78
N SER A 127 -10.27 -1.12 10.45
CA SER A 127 -9.46 -1.71 11.53
C SER A 127 -10.28 -2.18 12.73
N THR A 128 -11.36 -1.49 13.07
CA THR A 128 -12.23 -1.85 14.21
C THR A 128 -12.92 -3.19 13.99
N GLN A 129 -13.47 -3.44 12.79
CA GLN A 129 -14.09 -4.71 12.46
C GLN A 129 -13.05 -5.86 12.44
N VAL A 130 -11.88 -5.63 11.86
CA VAL A 130 -10.80 -6.65 11.85
C VAL A 130 -10.40 -7.03 13.28
N ASN A 131 -10.28 -6.05 14.18
CA ASN A 131 -9.90 -6.33 15.56
C ASN A 131 -11.05 -6.95 16.39
N GLU A 132 -12.30 -6.63 16.09
CA GLU A 132 -13.47 -7.22 16.78
C GLU A 132 -13.73 -8.66 16.34
N LEU A 133 -13.69 -8.93 15.02
CA LEU A 133 -14.06 -10.24 14.48
C LEU A 133 -12.87 -11.14 14.15
N GLY A 134 -11.66 -10.58 14.03
CA GLY A 134 -10.50 -11.32 13.60
C GLY A 134 -10.50 -11.73 12.13
N GLU A 135 -11.23 -11.02 11.28
CA GLU A 135 -11.49 -11.36 9.87
C GLU A 135 -11.17 -10.21 8.93
N ILE A 136 -10.64 -10.53 7.74
CA ILE A 136 -10.49 -9.60 6.62
C ILE A 136 -11.41 -10.08 5.49
N GLU A 137 -12.31 -9.20 5.04
CA GLU A 137 -13.35 -9.48 4.06
C GLU A 137 -13.23 -8.72 2.74
N THR A 138 -12.20 -7.90 2.60
CA THR A 138 -11.91 -7.11 1.40
C THR A 138 -10.43 -7.19 1.04
N PRO A 139 -10.02 -6.81 -0.18
CA PRO A 139 -8.61 -6.51 -0.43
C PRO A 139 -8.07 -5.48 0.58
N VAL A 140 -6.81 -5.62 1.00
CA VAL A 140 -6.10 -4.57 1.73
C VAL A 140 -5.65 -3.56 0.71
N THR A 141 -6.09 -2.30 0.83
CA THR A 141 -5.72 -1.24 -0.10
C THR A 141 -4.92 -0.14 0.60
N LEU A 142 -3.90 0.37 -0.08
CA LEU A 142 -3.03 1.44 0.40
C LEU A 142 -3.14 2.64 -0.53
N THR A 143 -3.11 3.85 0.03
CA THR A 143 -3.23 5.10 -0.73
C THR A 143 -2.64 6.28 0.02
N SER A 144 -2.97 7.52 -0.37
CA SER A 144 -2.62 8.75 0.37
C SER A 144 -3.70 9.13 1.38
N THR A 145 -3.31 9.90 2.40
CA THR A 145 -4.14 10.26 3.57
C THR A 145 -5.55 10.74 3.24
N LEU A 146 -5.69 11.75 2.37
CA LEU A 146 -7.00 12.32 2.05
C LEU A 146 -7.82 11.46 1.07
N ASN A 147 -7.20 10.44 0.46
CA ASN A 147 -7.89 9.50 -0.43
C ASN A 147 -8.60 8.36 0.31
N VAL A 148 -8.29 8.08 1.57
CA VAL A 148 -8.87 6.95 2.31
C VAL A 148 -10.38 6.83 2.15
N PRO A 149 -11.20 7.90 2.32
CA PRO A 149 -12.65 7.76 2.15
C PRO A 149 -13.08 7.39 0.72
N ARG A 150 -12.41 7.94 -0.32
CA ARG A 150 -12.71 7.64 -1.72
C ARG A 150 -12.32 6.22 -2.12
N VAL A 151 -11.17 5.78 -1.62
CA VAL A 151 -10.70 4.40 -1.86
C VAL A 151 -11.58 3.40 -1.12
N ALA A 152 -12.02 3.72 0.10
CA ALA A 152 -12.96 2.89 0.86
C ALA A 152 -14.30 2.73 0.14
N ASP A 153 -14.88 3.83 -0.35
CA ASP A 153 -16.10 3.83 -1.16
C ASP A 153 -15.93 2.97 -2.43
N ALA A 154 -14.82 3.14 -3.14
CA ALA A 154 -14.51 2.35 -4.33
C ALA A 154 -14.29 0.84 -4.05
N VAL A 155 -13.72 0.49 -2.89
CA VAL A 155 -13.61 -0.93 -2.46
C VAL A 155 -15.00 -1.50 -2.19
N ILE A 156 -15.90 -0.75 -1.55
CA ILE A 156 -17.30 -1.17 -1.37
C ILE A 156 -17.96 -1.43 -2.72
N ASP A 157 -17.88 -0.49 -3.66
CA ASP A 157 -18.39 -0.63 -5.02
C ASP A 157 -17.87 -1.90 -5.72
N TYR A 158 -16.55 -2.14 -5.59
CA TYR A 158 -15.91 -3.33 -6.18
C TYR A 158 -16.48 -4.61 -5.59
N MET A 159 -16.58 -4.69 -4.27
CA MET A 159 -17.04 -5.88 -3.56
C MET A 159 -18.51 -6.16 -3.82
N LEU A 160 -19.37 -5.12 -3.86
CA LEU A 160 -20.80 -5.26 -4.18
C LEU A 160 -21.03 -5.74 -5.62
N ALA A 161 -20.14 -5.40 -6.54
CA ALA A 161 -20.22 -5.81 -7.95
C ALA A 161 -19.76 -7.25 -8.20
N LEU A 162 -19.18 -7.94 -7.20
CA LEU A 162 -18.72 -9.31 -7.38
C LEU A 162 -19.91 -10.29 -7.45
N PRO A 163 -19.89 -11.26 -8.40
CA PRO A 163 -20.88 -12.33 -8.41
C PRO A 163 -20.95 -13.05 -7.07
N GLY A 164 -22.16 -13.30 -6.61
CA GLY A 164 -22.45 -13.94 -5.33
C GLY A 164 -22.53 -12.97 -4.14
N ASN A 165 -22.44 -11.65 -4.36
CA ASN A 165 -22.58 -10.61 -3.34
C ASN A 165 -23.90 -9.82 -3.46
N GLU A 166 -24.88 -10.31 -4.23
CA GLU A 166 -26.13 -9.59 -4.53
C GLU A 166 -26.98 -9.32 -3.29
N ASP A 167 -26.82 -10.12 -2.23
CA ASP A 167 -27.53 -10.00 -0.95
C ASP A 167 -26.72 -9.23 0.13
N VAL A 168 -25.51 -8.77 -0.18
CA VAL A 168 -24.64 -8.10 0.79
C VAL A 168 -25.13 -6.68 1.08
N GLN A 169 -25.28 -6.35 2.36
CA GLN A 169 -25.79 -5.05 2.83
C GLN A 169 -24.79 -4.28 3.70
N SER A 170 -23.63 -4.87 4.00
CA SER A 170 -22.58 -4.23 4.79
C SER A 170 -21.20 -4.78 4.39
N ILE A 171 -20.24 -3.89 4.18
CA ILE A 171 -18.84 -4.21 3.86
C ILE A 171 -17.94 -3.27 4.64
N ASN A 172 -16.88 -3.82 5.25
CA ASN A 172 -15.85 -3.04 5.93
C ASN A 172 -14.58 -2.99 5.09
N PRO A 173 -14.37 -1.94 4.29
CA PRO A 173 -13.19 -1.81 3.45
C PRO A 173 -11.95 -1.56 4.30
N LEU A 174 -10.88 -2.34 4.08
CA LEU A 174 -9.62 -2.18 4.80
C LEU A 174 -8.66 -1.30 3.98
N VAL A 175 -8.49 -0.03 4.41
CA VAL A 175 -7.72 0.97 3.67
C VAL A 175 -6.74 1.67 4.59
N GLY A 176 -5.43 1.48 4.30
CA GLY A 176 -4.32 2.17 4.97
C GLY A 176 -3.76 3.34 4.14
N GLU A 177 -2.97 4.21 4.79
CA GLU A 177 -2.46 5.41 4.13
C GLU A 177 -1.11 5.88 4.67
N THR A 178 -0.42 6.67 3.83
CA THR A 178 0.63 7.57 4.27
C THR A 178 0.48 8.93 3.57
N ASN A 179 1.04 9.98 4.17
CA ASN A 179 0.90 11.35 3.67
C ASN A 179 1.94 11.67 2.59
N ASP A 180 1.53 11.65 1.32
CA ASP A 180 2.38 11.99 0.18
C ASP A 180 2.37 13.50 -0.19
N GLY A 181 1.76 14.33 0.63
CA GLY A 181 1.47 15.75 0.35
C GLY A 181 2.68 16.64 0.09
N TYR A 182 3.90 16.18 0.35
CA TYR A 182 5.11 16.93 0.03
C TYR A 182 5.36 16.98 -1.50
N LEU A 183 5.20 15.85 -2.18
CA LEU A 183 5.38 15.72 -3.63
C LEU A 183 4.05 15.70 -4.41
N ASN A 184 2.92 15.50 -3.73
CA ASN A 184 1.61 15.32 -4.34
C ASN A 184 0.62 16.42 -3.95
N ASP A 185 -0.20 16.87 -4.89
CA ASP A 185 -1.42 17.62 -4.58
C ASP A 185 -2.43 16.72 -3.87
N ILE A 186 -2.20 16.52 -2.58
CA ILE A 186 -3.00 15.61 -1.75
C ILE A 186 -4.47 16.07 -1.63
N ARG A 187 -4.74 17.39 -1.74
CA ARG A 187 -6.09 17.96 -1.66
C ARG A 187 -6.95 17.64 -2.89
N GLY A 188 -6.32 17.39 -4.04
CA GLY A 188 -7.00 16.98 -5.26
C GLY A 188 -7.61 15.57 -5.16
N ARG A 189 -7.14 14.72 -4.21
CA ARG A 189 -7.69 13.39 -3.96
C ARG A 189 -7.79 12.56 -5.26
N HIS A 190 -6.68 12.40 -5.94
CA HIS A 190 -6.58 11.95 -7.34
C HIS A 190 -6.86 10.46 -7.57
N ALA A 191 -6.82 9.61 -6.53
CA ALA A 191 -7.19 8.21 -6.62
C ALA A 191 -8.69 8.02 -6.36
N GLY A 192 -9.39 7.34 -7.25
CA GLY A 192 -10.82 7.07 -7.17
C GLY A 192 -11.17 5.66 -7.61
N ARG A 193 -12.42 5.47 -8.04
CA ARG A 193 -13.01 4.16 -8.39
C ARG A 193 -12.21 3.43 -9.48
N GLU A 194 -11.82 4.14 -10.54
CA GLU A 194 -11.10 3.52 -11.66
C GLU A 194 -9.73 3.00 -11.25
N GLU A 195 -8.98 3.79 -10.48
CA GLU A 195 -7.65 3.42 -10.01
C GLU A 195 -7.70 2.25 -9.02
N VAL A 196 -8.69 2.22 -8.12
CA VAL A 196 -8.89 1.10 -7.18
C VAL A 196 -9.25 -0.17 -7.94
N PHE A 197 -10.22 -0.11 -8.85
CA PHE A 197 -10.63 -1.26 -9.66
C PHE A 197 -9.46 -1.79 -10.50
N ALA A 198 -8.67 -0.90 -11.10
CA ALA A 198 -7.49 -1.28 -11.88
C ALA A 198 -6.42 -1.91 -10.98
N ALA A 199 -6.13 -1.37 -9.78
CA ALA A 199 -5.17 -1.95 -8.86
C ALA A 199 -5.58 -3.37 -8.43
N ILE A 200 -6.86 -3.59 -8.12
CA ILE A 200 -7.38 -4.91 -7.73
C ILE A 200 -7.32 -5.89 -8.93
N ARG A 201 -7.75 -5.47 -10.12
CA ARG A 201 -7.75 -6.33 -11.33
C ARG A 201 -6.35 -6.67 -11.83
N ASN A 202 -5.39 -5.77 -11.64
CA ASN A 202 -3.99 -5.98 -12.02
C ASN A 202 -3.20 -6.77 -10.98
N ALA A 203 -3.82 -7.12 -9.84
CA ALA A 203 -3.14 -7.88 -8.80
C ALA A 203 -2.77 -9.28 -9.30
N ARG A 204 -1.49 -9.63 -9.13
CA ARG A 204 -0.93 -10.91 -9.54
C ARG A 204 0.12 -11.40 -8.55
N GLY A 205 0.32 -12.72 -8.52
CA GLY A 205 1.49 -13.32 -7.88
C GLY A 205 2.76 -13.04 -8.67
N GLY A 206 3.90 -13.54 -8.20
CA GLY A 206 5.19 -13.30 -8.84
C GLY A 206 5.91 -12.06 -8.26
N ALA A 207 6.87 -11.53 -9.02
CA ALA A 207 7.65 -10.37 -8.56
C ALA A 207 6.77 -9.13 -8.34
N VAL A 208 7.00 -8.43 -7.24
CA VAL A 208 6.31 -7.19 -6.87
C VAL A 208 7.16 -5.99 -7.29
N GLU A 209 6.56 -5.00 -7.93
CA GLU A 209 7.22 -3.74 -8.21
C GLU A 209 7.43 -2.94 -6.91
N GLU A 210 8.62 -2.32 -6.77
CA GLU A 210 9.04 -1.61 -5.56
C GLU A 210 9.48 -0.17 -5.86
N GLY A 211 9.62 0.65 -4.83
CA GLY A 211 10.02 2.05 -4.93
C GLY A 211 8.84 2.98 -5.24
N CYS A 212 9.00 3.81 -6.27
CA CYS A 212 8.06 4.90 -6.60
C CYS A 212 6.83 4.41 -7.38
N VAL A 213 6.13 3.38 -6.89
CA VAL A 213 4.98 2.76 -7.54
C VAL A 213 3.75 2.77 -6.64
N GLY A 214 2.56 2.78 -7.25
CA GLY A 214 1.30 2.72 -6.53
C GLY A 214 1.23 3.77 -5.41
N ALA A 215 0.82 3.35 -4.22
CA ALA A 215 0.72 4.20 -3.03
C ALA A 215 2.07 4.77 -2.56
N GLY A 216 3.21 4.22 -3.02
CA GLY A 216 4.56 4.71 -2.69
C GLY A 216 5.09 5.81 -3.61
N THR A 217 4.32 6.26 -4.61
CA THR A 217 4.79 7.19 -5.65
C THR A 217 5.28 8.53 -5.10
N GLY A 218 4.56 9.14 -4.14
CA GLY A 218 4.86 10.47 -3.61
C GLY A 218 5.47 10.49 -2.20
N THR A 219 5.84 9.33 -1.63
CA THR A 219 6.25 9.19 -0.24
C THR A 219 7.72 9.54 0.01
N VAL A 220 8.03 9.90 1.25
CA VAL A 220 9.38 10.29 1.69
C VAL A 220 9.76 9.50 2.95
N ALA A 221 10.95 8.90 3.00
CA ALA A 221 11.41 8.19 4.19
C ALA A 221 12.85 8.58 4.56
N PHE A 222 13.09 8.92 5.82
CA PHE A 222 14.38 9.40 6.34
C PHE A 222 14.97 10.60 5.58
N GLY A 223 14.12 11.46 5.01
CA GLY A 223 14.54 12.58 4.16
C GLY A 223 15.00 12.17 2.74
N PHE A 224 14.91 10.88 2.40
CA PHE A 224 15.11 10.34 1.06
C PHE A 224 13.76 9.95 0.44
N LYS A 225 13.76 9.66 -0.86
CA LYS A 225 12.57 9.13 -1.51
C LYS A 225 12.22 7.76 -0.93
N GLY A 226 11.02 7.65 -0.36
CA GLY A 226 10.42 6.41 0.11
C GLY A 226 9.68 5.65 -0.98
N GLY A 227 8.84 4.68 -0.62
CA GLY A 227 8.12 3.91 -1.62
C GLY A 227 7.45 2.65 -1.08
N ILE A 228 7.08 1.78 -2.01
CA ILE A 228 6.72 0.41 -1.71
C ILE A 228 7.98 -0.43 -1.60
N GLY A 229 8.03 -1.30 -0.59
CA GLY A 229 9.08 -2.31 -0.47
C GLY A 229 8.48 -3.64 -0.02
N THR A 230 9.13 -4.73 -0.34
CA THR A 230 8.67 -6.07 0.04
C THR A 230 9.82 -7.00 0.38
N SER A 231 9.56 -8.02 1.16
CA SER A 231 10.51 -9.07 1.52
C SER A 231 9.77 -10.29 2.05
N SER A 232 10.44 -11.41 2.16
CA SER A 232 9.90 -12.63 2.78
C SER A 232 10.98 -13.40 3.54
N ARG A 233 10.51 -14.31 4.42
CA ARG A 233 11.34 -15.32 5.07
C ARG A 233 10.66 -16.68 4.98
N LYS A 234 11.45 -17.69 4.62
CA LYS A 234 11.02 -19.09 4.56
C LYS A 234 11.63 -19.85 5.72
N LEU A 235 10.79 -20.38 6.60
CA LEU A 235 11.26 -21.25 7.68
C LEU A 235 11.71 -22.59 7.14
N PRO A 236 12.75 -23.22 7.74
CA PRO A 236 13.15 -24.58 7.38
C PRO A 236 12.04 -25.59 7.73
N PRO A 237 12.00 -26.76 7.08
CA PRO A 237 10.99 -27.79 7.34
C PRO A 237 10.93 -28.24 8.82
N SER A 238 12.05 -28.25 9.52
CA SER A 238 12.13 -28.56 10.97
C SER A 238 11.35 -27.57 11.85
N LEU A 239 11.05 -26.37 11.34
CA LEU A 239 10.26 -25.33 12.00
C LEU A 239 8.89 -25.13 11.31
N GLY A 240 8.41 -26.14 10.59
CA GLY A 240 7.11 -26.15 9.91
C GLY A 240 7.13 -25.70 8.47
N GLY A 241 8.24 -25.17 7.95
CA GLY A 241 8.37 -24.76 6.54
C GLY A 241 7.47 -23.60 6.12
N TYR A 242 6.96 -22.82 7.06
CA TYR A 242 6.07 -21.68 6.77
C TYR A 242 6.82 -20.50 6.15
N THR A 243 6.06 -19.69 5.43
CA THR A 243 6.53 -18.44 4.82
C THR A 243 5.89 -17.25 5.55
N VAL A 244 6.69 -16.22 5.82
CA VAL A 244 6.21 -14.90 6.23
C VAL A 244 6.64 -13.90 5.17
N GLY A 245 5.67 -13.22 4.55
CA GLY A 245 5.91 -12.17 3.57
C GLY A 245 5.45 -10.81 4.10
N VAL A 246 6.19 -9.76 3.75
CA VAL A 246 5.90 -8.38 4.18
C VAL A 246 5.91 -7.45 2.99
N LEU A 247 4.94 -6.52 2.94
CA LEU A 247 4.93 -5.36 2.06
C LEU A 247 4.77 -4.10 2.90
N VAL A 248 5.56 -3.07 2.60
CA VAL A 248 5.49 -1.79 3.31
C VAL A 248 5.20 -0.63 2.35
N GLN A 249 4.48 0.38 2.86
CA GLN A 249 4.40 1.72 2.29
C GLN A 249 5.12 2.66 3.25
N THR A 250 6.33 3.14 2.89
CA THR A 250 7.20 3.92 3.78
C THR A 250 7.06 5.41 3.54
N ASN A 251 6.81 6.18 4.62
CA ASN A 251 6.74 7.64 4.61
C ASN A 251 6.96 8.19 6.02
N PHE A 252 8.16 7.99 6.58
CA PHE A 252 8.47 8.37 7.97
C PHE A 252 9.91 8.84 8.12
N GLY A 253 10.21 9.55 9.21
CA GLY A 253 11.53 10.06 9.52
C GLY A 253 12.21 9.33 10.68
N GLY A 254 13.43 9.76 10.99
CA GLY A 254 14.26 9.21 12.05
C GLY A 254 15.74 9.34 11.76
N VAL A 255 16.53 8.40 12.26
CA VAL A 255 17.99 8.33 12.09
C VAL A 255 18.32 7.01 11.38
N LEU A 256 18.36 7.01 10.06
CA LEU A 256 18.49 5.80 9.26
C LEU A 256 19.70 4.96 9.70
N THR A 257 19.43 3.73 10.08
CA THR A 257 20.42 2.68 10.28
C THR A 257 20.19 1.53 9.30
N ILE A 258 21.25 0.93 8.79
CA ILE A 258 21.17 -0.24 7.90
C ILE A 258 22.15 -1.29 8.46
N ASN A 259 21.63 -2.45 8.86
CA ASN A 259 22.42 -3.50 9.55
C ASN A 259 23.26 -2.91 10.71
N GLY A 260 22.71 -1.97 11.47
CA GLY A 260 23.40 -1.31 12.59
C GLY A 260 24.37 -0.18 12.20
N ALA A 261 24.70 0.01 10.91
CA ALA A 261 25.53 1.12 10.47
C ALA A 261 24.75 2.45 10.50
N PRO A 262 25.33 3.56 10.99
CA PRO A 262 24.65 4.84 11.19
C PRO A 262 24.56 5.66 9.90
N VAL A 263 23.91 5.11 8.86
CA VAL A 263 23.89 5.67 7.49
C VAL A 263 23.35 7.10 7.46
N GLY A 264 22.25 7.37 8.15
CA GLY A 264 21.64 8.71 8.18
C GLY A 264 22.58 9.76 8.75
N ARG A 265 23.31 9.43 9.81
CA ARG A 265 24.31 10.33 10.42
C ARG A 265 25.49 10.58 9.48
N GLU A 266 26.05 9.55 8.85
CA GLU A 266 27.18 9.70 7.95
C GLU A 266 26.83 10.39 6.62
N LEU A 267 25.58 10.26 6.16
CA LEU A 267 25.06 11.02 5.02
C LEU A 267 24.63 12.45 5.42
N GLY A 268 24.63 12.77 6.71
CA GLY A 268 24.21 14.08 7.20
C GLY A 268 22.71 14.36 7.07
N ARG A 269 21.86 13.31 7.02
CA ARG A 269 20.40 13.39 6.95
C ARG A 269 19.79 12.58 8.07
N TYR A 270 19.39 13.28 9.15
CA TYR A 270 18.76 12.66 10.33
C TYR A 270 17.93 13.66 11.11
N TYR A 271 16.97 13.16 11.87
CA TYR A 271 16.10 13.93 12.74
C TYR A 271 16.91 14.63 13.84
N LEU A 272 16.55 15.87 14.18
CA LEU A 272 17.19 16.76 15.17
C LEU A 272 18.61 17.23 14.77
N LYS A 273 19.05 17.05 13.53
CA LYS A 273 20.37 17.50 13.09
C LYS A 273 20.55 19.01 13.28
N GLU A 274 19.56 19.79 12.82
CA GLU A 274 19.65 21.26 12.82
C GLU A 274 19.68 21.80 14.25
N GLU A 275 18.92 21.21 15.18
CA GLU A 275 18.90 21.57 16.57
C GLU A 275 20.20 21.24 17.30
N LEU A 276 20.82 20.10 16.96
CA LEU A 276 22.04 19.63 17.58
C LEU A 276 23.30 20.31 17.05
N GLU A 277 23.31 20.76 15.79
CA GLU A 277 24.47 21.43 15.14
C GLU A 277 24.42 22.96 15.25
N THR A 278 23.54 23.53 16.08
CA THR A 278 23.42 24.98 16.36
C THR A 278 23.21 25.87 15.13
N LYS A 279 22.74 25.30 14.03
CA LYS A 279 22.36 26.04 12.82
C LYS A 279 20.86 26.32 12.87
N SER A 280 20.50 27.49 13.36
CA SER A 280 19.11 27.99 13.29
C SER A 280 18.74 28.18 11.81
N SER A 281 18.15 27.18 11.20
CA SER A 281 17.51 27.28 9.88
C SER A 281 16.06 27.71 10.11
N THR A 282 15.65 28.80 9.47
CA THR A 282 14.25 29.27 9.48
C THR A 282 13.32 28.33 8.69
N ASN A 283 13.86 27.31 8.06
CA ASN A 283 13.11 26.33 7.28
C ASN A 283 13.75 24.94 7.51
N PRO A 284 13.23 24.15 8.46
CA PRO A 284 13.80 22.83 8.75
C PRO A 284 13.80 21.97 7.48
N GLY A 285 14.94 21.42 7.16
CA GLY A 285 15.09 20.52 6.03
C GLY A 285 14.18 19.29 6.15
N LEU A 286 13.85 18.66 5.02
CA LEU A 286 12.99 17.48 4.98
C LEU A 286 13.45 16.34 5.92
N ALA A 287 14.78 16.20 6.11
CA ALA A 287 15.37 15.21 7.00
C ALA A 287 15.11 15.49 8.49
N ASN A 288 14.84 16.75 8.86
CA ASN A 288 14.56 17.15 10.24
C ASN A 288 13.09 16.97 10.64
N ASN A 289 12.20 16.63 9.68
CA ASN A 289 10.82 16.29 9.98
C ASN A 289 10.69 14.77 10.25
N PRO A 290 10.42 14.35 11.50
CA PRO A 290 10.25 12.95 11.83
C PRO A 290 8.85 12.43 11.51
N ASP A 291 7.88 13.34 11.29
CA ASP A 291 6.49 12.99 11.07
C ASP A 291 6.29 12.26 9.75
N GLY A 292 5.36 11.34 9.78
CA GLY A 292 5.05 10.53 8.62
C GLY A 292 4.21 9.33 9.01
N SER A 293 4.33 8.24 8.28
CA SER A 293 3.55 7.02 8.54
C SER A 293 4.19 5.82 7.89
N ILE A 294 3.87 4.64 8.38
CA ILE A 294 4.15 3.38 7.68
C ILE A 294 2.93 2.47 7.76
N ILE A 295 2.59 1.85 6.63
CA ILE A 295 1.72 0.69 6.65
C ILE A 295 2.56 -0.55 6.37
N ILE A 296 2.45 -1.55 7.25
CA ILE A 296 3.12 -2.84 7.14
C ILE A 296 2.04 -3.90 6.92
N VAL A 297 2.05 -4.55 5.76
CA VAL A 297 1.12 -5.66 5.46
C VAL A 297 1.91 -6.96 5.54
N ILE A 298 1.43 -7.89 6.35
CA ILE A 298 2.08 -9.15 6.69
C ILE A 298 1.18 -10.30 6.26
N ALA A 299 1.70 -11.19 5.45
CA ALA A 299 1.04 -12.43 5.07
C ALA A 299 1.80 -13.63 5.60
N THR A 300 1.10 -14.72 5.91
CA THR A 300 1.71 -16.02 6.21
C THR A 300 0.80 -17.15 5.76
N ASP A 301 1.40 -18.29 5.40
CA ASP A 301 0.70 -19.56 5.17
C ASP A 301 0.60 -20.42 6.45
N ALA A 302 1.14 -19.94 7.56
CA ALA A 302 1.04 -20.63 8.85
C ALA A 302 -0.42 -20.62 9.36
N PRO A 303 -0.91 -21.76 9.90
CA PRO A 303 -2.26 -21.86 10.45
C PRO A 303 -2.31 -21.20 11.85
N ILE A 304 -2.47 -19.88 11.87
CA ILE A 304 -2.55 -19.06 13.08
C ILE A 304 -3.80 -18.19 13.10
N ASP A 305 -4.38 -18.05 14.28
CA ASP A 305 -5.60 -17.29 14.54
C ASP A 305 -5.36 -15.78 14.69
N HIS A 306 -6.44 -15.01 14.84
CA HIS A 306 -6.42 -13.57 15.09
C HIS A 306 -5.44 -13.17 16.21
N ARG A 307 -5.49 -13.85 17.38
CA ARG A 307 -4.62 -13.53 18.51
C ARG A 307 -3.14 -13.67 18.16
N ASN A 308 -2.76 -14.74 17.47
CA ASN A 308 -1.37 -14.97 17.06
C ASN A 308 -0.97 -14.07 15.88
N LEU A 309 -1.89 -13.72 14.98
CA LEU A 309 -1.67 -12.69 13.95
C LEU A 309 -1.43 -11.31 14.56
N GLN A 310 -2.16 -10.93 15.61
CA GLN A 310 -1.91 -9.68 16.33
C GLN A 310 -0.53 -9.64 16.99
N ARG A 311 -0.11 -10.77 17.59
CA ARG A 311 1.25 -10.91 18.15
C ARG A 311 2.32 -10.84 17.06
N LEU A 312 2.07 -11.41 15.88
CA LEU A 312 2.96 -11.33 14.72
C LEU A 312 3.06 -9.89 14.21
N ALA A 313 1.92 -9.21 14.03
CA ALA A 313 1.85 -7.81 13.64
C ALA A 313 2.63 -6.89 14.60
N ALA A 314 2.48 -7.10 15.91
CA ALA A 314 3.23 -6.33 16.93
C ALA A 314 4.75 -6.46 16.78
N ARG A 315 5.28 -7.62 16.34
CA ARG A 315 6.74 -7.82 16.16
C ARG A 315 7.30 -7.09 14.95
N SER A 316 6.50 -6.75 13.96
CA SER A 316 6.98 -5.93 12.83
C SER A 316 7.48 -4.55 13.29
N MET A 317 6.97 -4.02 14.41
CA MET A 317 7.47 -2.77 15.01
C MET A 317 8.94 -2.90 15.46
N MET A 318 9.40 -4.10 15.82
CA MET A 318 10.83 -4.33 16.14
C MET A 318 11.69 -4.26 14.88
N GLY A 319 11.17 -4.72 13.72
CA GLY A 319 11.83 -4.56 12.43
C GLY A 319 11.89 -3.08 12.00
N LEU A 320 10.79 -2.35 12.19
CA LEU A 320 10.73 -0.90 11.97
C LEU A 320 11.76 -0.16 12.84
N ALA A 321 11.83 -0.46 14.14
CA ALA A 321 12.77 0.16 15.07
C ALA A 321 14.24 -0.06 14.69
N ARG A 322 14.59 -1.22 14.13
CA ARG A 322 15.95 -1.51 13.65
C ARG A 322 16.43 -0.59 12.54
N THR A 323 15.51 -0.03 11.77
CA THR A 323 15.85 0.91 10.68
C THR A 323 16.11 2.33 11.17
N GLY A 324 15.90 2.62 12.48
CA GLY A 324 16.09 3.93 13.07
C GLY A 324 14.87 4.87 12.95
N ALA A 325 13.68 4.32 12.77
CA ALA A 325 12.42 5.07 12.78
C ALA A 325 12.22 5.82 14.10
N ALA A 326 11.73 7.07 14.04
CA ALA A 326 11.56 7.91 15.21
C ALA A 326 10.27 7.60 16.00
N GLY A 327 9.23 7.05 15.37
CA GLY A 327 7.93 6.84 16.00
C GLY A 327 7.35 8.14 16.55
N SER A 328 7.43 9.23 15.78
CA SER A 328 7.07 10.58 16.22
C SER A 328 5.59 10.73 16.50
N ASN A 329 5.22 11.82 17.21
CA ASN A 329 3.82 12.10 17.58
C ASN A 329 2.88 12.20 16.36
N GLY A 330 3.37 12.69 15.22
CA GLY A 330 2.60 12.82 13.97
C GLY A 330 2.62 11.59 13.07
N SER A 331 3.14 10.45 13.53
CA SER A 331 3.24 9.22 12.74
C SER A 331 2.00 8.34 12.89
N GLY A 332 1.59 7.69 11.80
CA GLY A 332 0.57 6.64 11.79
C GLY A 332 1.22 5.31 11.40
N ASP A 333 1.55 4.48 12.39
CA ASP A 333 2.29 3.25 12.20
C ASP A 333 1.37 2.06 12.46
N TYR A 334 0.95 1.38 11.38
CA TYR A 334 -0.01 0.28 11.44
C TYR A 334 0.57 -0.98 10.82
N ALA A 335 0.34 -2.10 11.46
CA ALA A 335 0.63 -3.42 10.91
C ALA A 335 -0.66 -4.22 10.73
N ILE A 336 -0.89 -4.73 9.52
CA ILE A 336 -2.02 -5.57 9.13
C ILE A 336 -1.46 -6.96 8.87
N ALA A 337 -1.90 -7.97 9.59
CA ALA A 337 -1.46 -9.35 9.40
C ALA A 337 -2.63 -10.25 9.02
N PHE A 338 -2.39 -11.21 8.12
CA PHE A 338 -3.38 -12.24 7.76
C PHE A 338 -2.73 -13.59 7.47
N SER A 339 -3.51 -14.66 7.63
CA SER A 339 -3.12 -16.00 7.25
C SER A 339 -3.87 -16.45 5.99
N THR A 340 -3.12 -17.04 5.02
CA THR A 340 -3.70 -17.63 3.82
C THR A 340 -4.00 -19.12 3.97
N ALA A 341 -3.76 -19.72 5.15
CA ALA A 341 -4.04 -21.13 5.41
C ALA A 341 -5.47 -21.48 5.02
N SER A 342 -5.63 -22.40 4.08
CA SER A 342 -6.94 -22.74 3.46
C SER A 342 -7.95 -23.23 4.49
N ASP A 343 -7.47 -23.96 5.49
CA ASP A 343 -8.29 -24.59 6.54
C ASP A 343 -8.82 -23.58 7.56
N LEU A 344 -8.26 -22.37 7.56
CA LEU A 344 -8.69 -21.27 8.44
C LEU A 344 -9.58 -20.25 7.73
N ARG A 345 -9.91 -20.44 6.45
CA ARG A 345 -10.83 -19.56 5.75
C ARG A 345 -12.22 -19.60 6.35
N ILE A 346 -12.75 -18.42 6.59
CA ILE A 346 -14.04 -18.23 7.25
C ILE A 346 -15.12 -18.10 6.18
N ARG A 347 -15.98 -19.12 6.08
CA ARG A 347 -17.11 -19.18 5.15
C ARG A 347 -18.40 -19.02 5.91
N THR A 348 -19.18 -18.00 5.56
CA THR A 348 -20.51 -17.79 6.15
C THR A 348 -21.50 -18.73 5.46
N ALA A 349 -21.90 -19.80 6.13
CA ALA A 349 -22.99 -20.68 5.66
C ALA A 349 -24.36 -20.11 6.04
N ALA A 350 -25.36 -20.33 5.17
CA ALA A 350 -26.74 -20.15 5.55
C ALA A 350 -27.06 -21.07 6.76
N ASN A 351 -27.61 -20.52 7.86
CA ASN A 351 -27.90 -21.22 9.12
C ASN A 351 -26.69 -21.46 10.06
N SER A 352 -25.68 -20.57 10.07
CA SER A 352 -24.49 -20.69 10.90
C SER A 352 -24.72 -20.55 12.44
N ARG A 353 -25.92 -20.21 12.92
CA ARG A 353 -26.18 -19.89 14.34
C ARG A 353 -25.78 -20.97 15.35
N ASN A 354 -25.70 -22.23 14.93
CA ASN A 354 -25.28 -23.36 15.78
C ASN A 354 -24.03 -24.07 15.26
N GLN A 355 -23.33 -23.47 14.29
CA GLN A 355 -22.16 -24.08 13.68
C GLN A 355 -20.95 -23.97 14.62
N LYS A 356 -20.31 -25.11 14.91
CA LYS A 356 -19.03 -25.16 15.58
C LYS A 356 -17.93 -25.33 14.52
N THR A 357 -16.89 -24.52 14.59
CA THR A 357 -15.71 -24.68 13.75
C THR A 357 -14.58 -25.27 14.60
N ALA A 358 -13.90 -26.29 14.06
CA ALA A 358 -12.66 -26.80 14.61
C ALA A 358 -11.53 -26.46 13.64
N ALA A 359 -10.45 -25.89 14.15
CA ALA A 359 -9.29 -25.55 13.36
C ALA A 359 -8.02 -26.07 14.05
N ALA A 360 -7.09 -26.64 13.27
CA ALA A 360 -5.78 -26.99 13.74
C ALA A 360 -4.88 -25.75 13.72
N LEU A 361 -4.52 -25.25 14.90
CA LEU A 361 -3.72 -24.04 15.05
C LEU A 361 -2.31 -24.38 15.57
N LEU A 362 -1.33 -23.60 15.18
CA LEU A 362 -0.01 -23.65 15.77
C LEU A 362 -0.06 -23.31 17.26
N SER A 363 0.69 -24.09 18.06
CA SER A 363 0.89 -23.80 19.47
C SER A 363 1.65 -22.49 19.69
N ASN A 364 1.57 -21.93 20.90
CA ASN A 364 2.34 -20.72 21.24
C ASN A 364 3.86 -20.93 21.11
N ASP A 365 4.36 -22.13 21.39
CA ASP A 365 5.79 -22.43 21.33
C ASP A 365 6.32 -22.45 19.91
N ALA A 366 5.47 -22.76 18.92
CA ALA A 366 5.81 -22.72 17.50
C ALA A 366 5.87 -21.29 16.90
N MET A 367 5.46 -20.25 17.64
CA MET A 367 5.38 -18.90 17.13
C MET A 367 6.73 -18.16 17.04
N SER A 368 7.73 -18.53 17.86
CA SER A 368 8.98 -17.76 17.96
C SER A 368 9.75 -17.64 16.64
N PRO A 369 9.86 -18.68 15.80
CA PRO A 369 10.49 -18.55 14.49
C PRO A 369 9.72 -17.60 13.53
N LEU A 370 8.38 -17.58 13.59
CA LEU A 370 7.56 -16.65 12.81
C LEU A 370 7.76 -15.20 13.25
N PHE A 371 7.96 -14.98 14.57
CA PHE A 371 8.28 -13.65 15.09
C PHE A 371 9.62 -13.14 14.58
N LEU A 372 10.67 -13.98 14.56
CA LEU A 372 11.94 -13.62 13.96
C LEU A 372 11.78 -13.32 12.46
N ALA A 373 11.02 -14.15 11.76
CA ALA A 373 10.78 -14.00 10.33
C ALA A 373 10.13 -12.65 9.97
N VAL A 374 9.11 -12.22 10.72
CA VAL A 374 8.45 -10.94 10.46
C VAL A 374 9.35 -9.74 10.79
N ILE A 375 10.19 -9.83 11.83
CA ILE A 375 11.14 -8.76 12.19
C ILE A 375 12.13 -8.55 11.04
N GLU A 376 12.79 -9.63 10.59
CA GLU A 376 13.76 -9.57 9.50
C GLU A 376 13.13 -9.14 8.16
N ALA A 377 11.97 -9.69 7.83
CA ALA A 377 11.28 -9.33 6.58
C ALA A 377 10.81 -7.87 6.59
N THR A 378 10.36 -7.32 7.72
CA THR A 378 9.97 -5.91 7.83
C THR A 378 11.16 -4.98 7.64
N GLU A 379 12.28 -5.27 8.31
CA GLU A 379 13.52 -4.51 8.18
C GLU A 379 14.00 -4.48 6.72
N GLU A 380 14.07 -5.63 6.05
CA GLU A 380 14.51 -5.72 4.65
C GLU A 380 13.52 -5.07 3.67
N ALA A 381 12.20 -5.19 3.90
CA ALA A 381 11.19 -4.52 3.07
C ALA A 381 11.34 -2.98 3.11
N ILE A 382 11.64 -2.41 4.29
CA ILE A 382 11.90 -0.98 4.44
C ILE A 382 13.17 -0.58 3.66
N TYR A 383 14.25 -1.35 3.76
CA TYR A 383 15.45 -1.09 2.96
C TYR A 383 15.17 -1.17 1.47
N ASN A 384 14.42 -2.18 1.02
CA ASN A 384 14.05 -2.32 -0.40
C ASN A 384 13.26 -1.11 -0.90
N SER A 385 12.36 -0.53 -0.10
CA SER A 385 11.61 0.68 -0.47
C SER A 385 12.54 1.86 -0.78
N LEU A 386 13.65 2.01 -0.03
CA LEU A 386 14.65 3.07 -0.22
C LEU A 386 15.61 2.76 -1.37
N PHE A 387 16.07 1.52 -1.46
CA PHE A 387 17.02 1.08 -2.49
C PHE A 387 16.40 1.12 -3.89
N ARG A 388 15.11 0.81 -4.02
CA ARG A 388 14.38 0.79 -5.29
C ARG A 388 13.80 2.15 -5.69
N ALA A 389 13.67 3.09 -4.76
CA ALA A 389 13.13 4.42 -5.05
C ALA A 389 14.09 5.23 -5.95
N THR A 390 13.52 6.05 -6.82
CA THR A 390 14.23 6.99 -7.70
C THR A 390 13.97 8.43 -7.28
N THR A 391 14.89 9.34 -7.54
CA THR A 391 14.68 10.77 -7.32
C THR A 391 13.39 11.23 -8.01
N THR A 392 12.54 11.92 -7.26
CA THR A 392 11.20 12.31 -7.72
C THR A 392 10.97 13.78 -7.48
N THR A 393 10.46 14.47 -8.51
CA THR A 393 10.05 15.87 -8.43
C THR A 393 8.52 15.97 -8.51
N GLY A 394 7.94 16.79 -7.63
CA GLY A 394 6.50 17.09 -7.62
C GLY A 394 6.21 18.33 -6.77
N ARG A 395 5.20 19.12 -7.12
CA ARG A 395 4.80 20.36 -6.42
C ARG A 395 5.94 21.36 -6.17
N GLY A 396 6.88 21.46 -7.12
CA GLY A 396 8.05 22.34 -6.98
C GLY A 396 9.12 21.81 -6.03
N HIS A 397 8.97 20.61 -5.48
CA HIS A 397 9.96 19.97 -4.61
C HIS A 397 10.63 18.78 -5.30
N THR A 398 11.89 18.55 -4.99
CA THR A 398 12.62 17.34 -5.39
C THR A 398 13.07 16.58 -4.17
N VAL A 399 12.74 15.30 -4.12
CA VAL A 399 13.23 14.37 -3.10
C VAL A 399 14.20 13.39 -3.75
N GLU A 400 15.43 13.44 -3.30
CA GLU A 400 16.49 12.57 -3.80
C GLU A 400 16.33 11.14 -3.32
N ALA A 401 16.67 10.20 -4.18
CA ALA A 401 16.82 8.80 -3.79
C ALA A 401 18.01 8.61 -2.85
N LEU A 402 17.99 7.53 -2.06
CA LEU A 402 19.15 7.12 -1.27
C LEU A 402 20.39 6.98 -2.17
N PRO A 403 21.52 7.63 -1.86
CA PRO A 403 22.75 7.55 -2.65
C PRO A 403 23.44 6.19 -2.41
N ILE A 404 23.17 5.20 -3.29
CA ILE A 404 23.55 3.80 -3.07
C ILE A 404 25.06 3.65 -2.90
N ASP A 405 25.88 4.23 -3.77
CA ASP A 405 27.34 4.07 -3.71
C ASP A 405 27.92 4.56 -2.38
N ARG A 406 27.50 5.75 -1.94
CA ARG A 406 27.88 6.29 -0.63
C ARG A 406 27.35 5.46 0.53
N THR A 407 26.14 4.95 0.41
CA THR A 407 25.55 4.04 1.41
C THR A 407 26.39 2.78 1.53
N LEU A 408 26.76 2.14 0.42
CA LEU A 408 27.59 0.94 0.41
C LEU A 408 29.01 1.19 0.94
N GLU A 409 29.60 2.36 0.69
CA GLU A 409 30.87 2.76 1.32
C GLU A 409 30.76 2.80 2.85
N ILE A 410 29.69 3.42 3.37
CA ILE A 410 29.42 3.48 4.81
C ILE A 410 29.25 2.07 5.37
N LEU A 411 28.45 1.23 4.70
CA LEU A 411 28.21 -0.15 5.15
C LEU A 411 29.51 -0.98 5.20
N ARG A 412 30.41 -0.85 4.20
CA ARG A 412 31.72 -1.49 4.21
C ARG A 412 32.58 -1.02 5.38
N LYS A 413 32.63 0.31 5.61
CA LYS A 413 33.36 0.92 6.73
C LYS A 413 32.94 0.35 8.09
N HIS A 414 31.65 0.02 8.25
CA HIS A 414 31.07 -0.51 9.50
C HIS A 414 30.93 -2.03 9.51
N GLY A 415 31.43 -2.77 8.52
CA GLY A 415 31.30 -4.22 8.44
C GLY A 415 29.83 -4.70 8.33
N ALA A 416 28.96 -3.88 7.78
CA ALA A 416 27.51 -4.12 7.71
C ALA A 416 27.03 -4.74 6.39
N LEU A 417 27.96 -5.08 5.47
CA LEU A 417 27.65 -5.90 4.29
C LEU A 417 27.80 -7.39 4.64
N GLY A 418 26.90 -8.22 4.08
CA GLY A 418 27.03 -9.69 4.14
C GLY A 418 28.28 -10.16 3.38
N HIS A 419 28.87 -11.23 3.88
CA HIS A 419 29.96 -11.93 3.19
C HIS A 419 29.41 -12.80 2.06
#